data_44f270441b36ce6ed6575519bb115b39
#
_entry.id   44f270441b36ce6ed6575519bb115b39
#
_cell.length_a   1.000
_cell.length_b   1.000
_cell.length_c   1.000
_cell.angle_alpha   90.00
_cell.angle_beta   90.00
_cell.angle_gamma   90.00
#
_symmetry.space_group_name_H-M   'P 1'
#
loop_
_entity.id
_entity.type
_entity.pdbx_description
1 polymer ?
#
loop_
_entity_poly.entity_id
_entity_poly.type
_entity_poly.pdbx_seq_one_letter_code
_entity_poly.pdbx_strand_id
1 'polypeptide(L)'
;RLRKPSTGGAGRRSTEKYLFAGIVPAGRMYDLCREDLRINFHTMRTGIFYGSTTGMTESLAAKIAARTGVAQTDVHNVADASADEAEGYDLLLLGSSTWGCGELQDDWYDFLDALKRKALSGKRVALFGCGDSASYPDSFCDALAEIRDGLEATGCTFVGALDAAEYDGCTSRICRDGKVIGLAVDDGASEAVSDARMEKWITAVGF
;
A
#
# COMPACT_ATOMS: atom_id res chain seq x y z
N ARG A 1 -6.82 80.03 12.37
CA ARG A 1 -8.19 80.30 11.85
C ARG A 1 -8.80 78.95 11.51
N LEU A 2 -9.57 78.36 12.45
CA LEU A 2 -11.01 78.42 12.58
C LEU A 2 -11.76 78.07 11.27
N ARG A 3 -12.37 76.87 11.19
CA ARG A 3 -13.78 76.67 11.49
C ARG A 3 -14.20 75.18 11.26
N LYS A 4 -14.81 74.61 12.26
CA LYS A 4 -15.92 73.64 12.17
C LYS A 4 -17.22 74.42 11.88
N PRO A 5 -18.40 73.81 11.65
CA PRO A 5 -18.90 72.45 11.64
C PRO A 5 -19.94 72.17 10.51
N SER A 6 -20.50 70.94 10.41
CA SER A 6 -21.94 70.61 10.56
C SER A 6 -22.22 69.24 9.90
N THR A 7 -22.61 68.26 10.65
CA THR A 7 -23.94 67.72 10.98
C THR A 7 -24.78 67.21 9.82
N GLY A 8 -25.23 65.98 9.99
CA GLY A 8 -26.40 65.33 9.39
C GLY A 8 -26.07 64.19 8.46
N GLY A 9 -26.62 63.06 8.59
CA GLY A 9 -27.83 62.61 9.13
C GLY A 9 -27.88 61.08 9.07
N ALA A 10 -28.66 60.51 9.94
CA ALA A 10 -28.96 59.13 10.15
C ALA A 10 -29.61 58.44 8.95
N GLY A 11 -29.23 57.22 8.74
CA GLY A 11 -29.92 56.33 7.83
C GLY A 11 -29.81 54.89 8.34
N ARG A 12 -30.63 54.57 9.34
CA ARG A 12 -30.96 53.20 9.71
C ARG A 12 -31.64 52.53 8.51
N ARG A 13 -31.13 51.42 8.04
CA ARG A 13 -31.94 50.43 7.32
C ARG A 13 -31.77 49.07 8.00
N SER A 14 -32.88 48.71 8.57
CA SER A 14 -33.35 47.47 9.13
C SER A 14 -32.86 46.23 8.42
N THR A 15 -32.32 45.33 9.24
CA THR A 15 -32.22 43.89 9.00
C THR A 15 -33.62 43.29 8.97
N GLU A 16 -34.12 42.96 7.81
CA GLU A 16 -35.29 42.11 7.70
C GLU A 16 -34.85 40.64 7.85
N LYS A 17 -35.32 40.05 8.94
CA LYS A 17 -35.33 38.64 9.24
C LYS A 17 -36.30 37.94 8.27
N TYR A 18 -35.80 37.10 7.38
CA TYR A 18 -36.65 36.09 6.77
C TYR A 18 -36.65 34.83 7.65
N LEU A 19 -37.60 34.78 8.57
CA LEU A 19 -38.06 33.56 9.20
C LEU A 19 -38.93 32.81 8.19
N PHE A 20 -38.42 31.79 7.55
CA PHE A 20 -39.25 30.75 6.95
C PHE A 20 -39.28 29.57 7.90
N ALA A 21 -40.25 29.55 8.78
CA ALA A 21 -40.63 28.38 9.57
C ALA A 21 -41.43 27.41 8.68
N GLY A 22 -40.71 26.58 7.94
CA GLY A 22 -41.28 25.35 7.35
C GLY A 22 -41.05 24.22 8.33
N ILE A 23 -42.13 23.74 8.97
CA ILE A 23 -42.11 22.55 9.82
C ILE A 23 -41.84 21.37 8.93
N VAL A 24 -40.59 20.87 8.93
CA VAL A 24 -40.20 19.61 8.31
C VAL A 24 -40.56 18.50 9.34
N PRO A 25 -41.42 17.52 9.00
CA PRO A 25 -41.74 16.43 9.93
C PRO A 25 -40.47 15.63 10.23
N ALA A 26 -40.26 15.34 11.53
CA ALA A 26 -39.06 14.73 12.08
C ALA A 26 -38.65 13.40 11.39
N GLY A 27 -39.57 12.68 10.77
CA GLY A 27 -39.29 11.46 10.01
C GLY A 27 -38.49 11.64 8.73
N ARG A 28 -38.56 12.81 8.08
CA ARG A 28 -37.86 13.10 6.82
C ARG A 28 -36.42 13.58 7.03
N MET A 29 -36.09 14.04 8.21
CA MET A 29 -34.75 14.48 8.56
C MET A 29 -33.80 13.30 8.83
N TYR A 30 -34.35 12.16 9.27
CA TYR A 30 -33.58 10.93 9.46
C TYR A 30 -33.26 10.21 8.15
N ASP A 31 -34.10 10.37 7.11
CA ASP A 31 -33.85 9.74 5.80
C ASP A 31 -32.84 10.54 4.98
N LEU A 32 -32.84 11.88 5.05
CA LEU A 32 -31.84 12.73 4.38
C LEU A 32 -30.44 12.56 4.98
N CYS A 33 -30.32 12.29 6.29
CA CYS A 33 -29.03 11.97 6.91
C CYS A 33 -28.50 10.56 6.57
N ARG A 34 -29.35 9.66 6.07
CA ARG A 34 -28.93 8.29 5.67
C ARG A 34 -28.46 8.20 4.21
N GLU A 35 -28.92 9.06 3.34
CA GLU A 35 -28.51 9.05 1.93
C GLU A 35 -27.21 9.84 1.69
N ASP A 36 -26.94 10.90 2.45
CA ASP A 36 -25.70 11.69 2.32
C ASP A 36 -24.50 11.12 3.07
N LEU A 37 -24.68 10.10 3.93
CA LEU A 37 -23.62 9.37 4.62
C LEU A 37 -23.24 8.05 3.95
N ARG A 38 -23.56 7.85 2.70
CA ARG A 38 -22.80 6.94 1.84
C ARG A 38 -21.50 7.65 1.44
N ILE A 39 -20.68 7.99 2.40
CA ILE A 39 -19.24 8.04 2.18
C ILE A 39 -18.92 6.63 1.71
N ASN A 40 -18.72 6.47 0.42
CA ASN A 40 -18.08 5.30 -0.14
C ASN A 40 -16.70 5.28 0.51
N PHE A 41 -16.59 4.64 1.68
CA PHE A 41 -15.32 4.07 2.10
C PHE A 41 -15.02 3.04 1.03
N HIS A 42 -14.35 3.48 -0.01
CA HIS A 42 -13.70 2.56 -0.92
C HIS A 42 -12.70 1.81 -0.03
N THR A 43 -13.14 0.68 0.51
CA THR A 43 -12.25 -0.21 1.25
C THR A 43 -11.21 -0.65 0.23
N MET A 44 -9.98 -0.21 0.44
CA MET A 44 -8.86 -0.51 -0.45
C MET A 44 -8.75 -2.03 -0.63
N ARG A 45 -9.03 -2.49 -1.84
CA ARG A 45 -8.91 -3.92 -2.16
C ARG A 45 -7.45 -4.28 -2.26
N THR A 46 -7.03 -5.26 -1.45
CA THR A 46 -5.65 -5.72 -1.40
C THR A 46 -5.55 -7.14 -1.93
N GLY A 47 -4.64 -7.38 -2.87
CA GLY A 47 -4.28 -8.70 -3.37
C GLY A 47 -2.84 -9.04 -3.02
N ILE A 48 -2.59 -10.28 -2.64
CA ILE A 48 -1.26 -10.85 -2.38
C ILE A 48 -0.91 -11.79 -3.54
N PHE A 49 0.20 -11.56 -4.22
CA PHE A 49 0.71 -12.42 -5.28
C PHE A 49 2.11 -12.91 -4.91
N TYR A 50 2.31 -14.21 -4.86
CA TYR A 50 3.59 -14.78 -4.44
C TYR A 50 4.06 -15.90 -5.35
N GLY A 51 5.39 -16.02 -5.51
CA GLY A 51 6.05 -17.19 -6.10
C GLY A 51 6.89 -17.90 -5.05
N SER A 52 6.73 -19.21 -4.92
CA SER A 52 7.40 -20.01 -3.90
C SER A 52 7.68 -21.42 -4.40
N THR A 53 8.94 -21.86 -4.32
CA THR A 53 9.34 -23.22 -4.68
C THR A 53 9.41 -24.12 -3.45
N THR A 54 9.89 -23.59 -2.31
CA THR A 54 10.11 -24.39 -1.08
C THR A 54 9.01 -24.18 -0.02
N GLY A 55 8.00 -23.32 -0.30
CA GLY A 55 6.92 -22.98 0.64
C GLY A 55 7.24 -21.84 1.61
N MET A 56 8.47 -21.30 1.62
CA MET A 56 8.85 -20.20 2.54
C MET A 56 8.08 -18.93 2.24
N THR A 57 8.08 -18.45 0.99
CA THR A 57 7.36 -17.24 0.58
C THR A 57 5.84 -17.45 0.68
N GLU A 58 5.34 -18.64 0.42
CA GLU A 58 3.93 -19.01 0.66
C GLU A 58 3.55 -18.86 2.13
N SER A 59 4.36 -19.42 3.04
CA SER A 59 4.14 -19.28 4.49
C SER A 59 4.19 -17.82 4.93
N LEU A 60 5.09 -17.02 4.35
CA LEU A 60 5.18 -15.58 4.62
C LEU A 60 3.93 -14.84 4.11
N ALA A 61 3.46 -15.16 2.90
CA ALA A 61 2.21 -14.60 2.34
C ALA A 61 1.00 -14.92 3.22
N ALA A 62 0.90 -16.16 3.72
CA ALA A 62 -0.17 -16.55 4.64
C ALA A 62 -0.10 -15.81 5.99
N LYS A 63 1.10 -15.62 6.56
CA LYS A 63 1.31 -14.81 7.78
C LYS A 63 0.90 -13.34 7.55
N ILE A 64 1.28 -12.75 6.41
CA ILE A 64 0.89 -11.39 6.03
C ILE A 64 -0.64 -11.30 5.91
N ALA A 65 -1.28 -12.21 5.19
CA ALA A 65 -2.73 -12.23 5.03
C ALA A 65 -3.46 -12.29 6.39
N ALA A 66 -3.01 -13.17 7.30
CA ALA A 66 -3.59 -13.30 8.63
C ALA A 66 -3.47 -12.01 9.46
N ARG A 67 -2.38 -11.25 9.33
CA ARG A 67 -2.15 -10.01 10.09
C ARG A 67 -2.82 -8.78 9.49
N THR A 68 -2.99 -8.76 8.18
CA THR A 68 -3.60 -7.64 7.44
C THR A 68 -5.11 -7.81 7.24
N GLY A 69 -5.65 -9.01 7.50
CA GLY A 69 -7.05 -9.32 7.26
C GLY A 69 -7.40 -9.54 5.77
N VAL A 70 -6.40 -9.70 4.90
CA VAL A 70 -6.62 -10.06 3.50
C VAL A 70 -7.22 -11.47 3.43
N ALA A 71 -8.33 -11.61 2.70
CA ALA A 71 -9.01 -12.88 2.58
C ALA A 71 -8.17 -13.90 1.79
N GLN A 72 -8.29 -15.18 2.13
CA GLN A 72 -7.53 -16.23 1.43
C GLN A 72 -7.85 -16.29 -0.08
N THR A 73 -9.03 -15.84 -0.48
CA THR A 73 -9.43 -15.71 -1.90
C THR A 73 -8.69 -14.61 -2.67
N ASP A 74 -8.02 -13.71 -1.96
CA ASP A 74 -7.22 -12.61 -2.51
C ASP A 74 -5.70 -12.88 -2.34
N VAL A 75 -5.32 -14.16 -2.05
CA VAL A 75 -3.94 -14.64 -1.96
C VAL A 75 -3.70 -15.62 -3.12
N HIS A 76 -2.79 -15.26 -4.03
CA HIS A 76 -2.60 -15.91 -5.31
C HIS A 76 -1.16 -16.40 -5.47
N ASN A 77 -0.99 -17.67 -5.87
CA ASN A 77 0.29 -18.14 -6.38
C ASN A 77 0.45 -17.69 -7.84
N VAL A 78 1.55 -17.03 -8.19
CA VAL A 78 1.80 -16.54 -9.56
C VAL A 78 1.91 -17.67 -10.60
N ALA A 79 2.20 -18.91 -10.17
CA ALA A 79 2.17 -20.07 -11.03
C ALA A 79 0.79 -20.36 -11.62
N ASP A 80 -0.28 -20.01 -10.89
CA ASP A 80 -1.66 -20.31 -11.26
C ASP A 80 -2.49 -19.06 -11.55
N ALA A 81 -2.02 -17.87 -11.15
CA ALA A 81 -2.73 -16.61 -11.24
C ALA A 81 -2.58 -15.96 -12.62
N SER A 82 -3.64 -15.26 -13.05
CA SER A 82 -3.54 -14.35 -14.18
C SER A 82 -3.13 -12.95 -13.73
N ALA A 83 -2.24 -12.29 -14.49
CA ALA A 83 -1.91 -10.89 -14.25
C ALA A 83 -3.13 -9.94 -14.41
N ASP A 84 -4.21 -10.38 -15.08
CA ASP A 84 -5.47 -9.63 -15.18
C ASP A 84 -6.14 -9.46 -13.80
N GLU A 85 -5.97 -10.41 -12.90
CA GLU A 85 -6.53 -10.35 -11.54
C GLU A 85 -5.94 -9.18 -10.74
N ALA A 86 -4.68 -8.82 -10.99
CA ALA A 86 -4.02 -7.70 -10.33
C ALA A 86 -4.69 -6.34 -10.61
N GLU A 87 -5.36 -6.20 -11.76
CA GLU A 87 -6.09 -4.97 -12.08
C GLU A 87 -7.28 -4.72 -11.16
N GLY A 88 -7.81 -5.77 -10.51
CA GLY A 88 -8.93 -5.69 -9.57
C GLY A 88 -8.60 -5.14 -8.19
N TYR A 89 -7.32 -4.94 -7.86
CA TYR A 89 -6.85 -4.50 -6.55
C TYR A 89 -6.29 -3.08 -6.60
N ASP A 90 -6.39 -2.35 -5.48
CA ASP A 90 -5.83 -1.01 -5.30
C ASP A 90 -4.41 -1.08 -4.71
N LEU A 91 -4.16 -2.11 -3.88
CA LEU A 91 -2.86 -2.43 -3.29
C LEU A 91 -2.46 -3.85 -3.68
N LEU A 92 -1.27 -3.99 -4.22
CA LEU A 92 -0.66 -5.27 -4.56
C LEU A 92 0.49 -5.54 -3.60
N LEU A 93 0.44 -6.66 -2.90
CA LEU A 93 1.56 -7.18 -2.11
C LEU A 93 2.22 -8.28 -2.96
N LEU A 94 3.43 -8.01 -3.44
CA LEU A 94 4.13 -8.88 -4.38
C LEU A 94 5.32 -9.55 -3.70
N GLY A 95 5.35 -10.87 -3.70
CA GLY A 95 6.34 -11.66 -2.98
C GLY A 95 7.09 -12.68 -3.82
N SER A 96 8.42 -12.73 -3.70
CA SER A 96 9.26 -13.72 -4.36
C SER A 96 10.33 -14.25 -3.41
N SER A 97 10.65 -15.55 -3.54
CA SER A 97 11.94 -16.06 -3.05
C SER A 97 13.06 -15.63 -4.00
N THR A 98 14.27 -15.52 -3.46
CA THR A 98 15.46 -15.17 -4.23
C THR A 98 16.30 -16.41 -4.48
N TRP A 99 16.69 -16.65 -5.72
CA TRP A 99 17.47 -17.80 -6.15
C TRP A 99 18.81 -17.37 -6.78
N GLY A 100 19.74 -18.29 -6.84
CA GLY A 100 21.02 -18.05 -7.50
C GLY A 100 21.73 -16.79 -7.02
N CYS A 101 22.05 -15.90 -7.93
CA CYS A 101 22.71 -14.61 -7.66
C CYS A 101 21.73 -13.43 -7.63
N GLY A 102 20.53 -13.61 -7.09
CA GLY A 102 19.52 -12.56 -6.99
C GLY A 102 18.32 -12.72 -7.94
N GLU A 103 18.16 -13.92 -8.50
CA GLU A 103 17.16 -14.24 -9.51
C GLU A 103 15.76 -14.41 -8.88
N LEU A 104 14.74 -14.11 -9.70
CA LEU A 104 13.34 -14.39 -9.36
C LEU A 104 13.09 -15.90 -9.21
N GLN A 105 12.07 -16.25 -8.45
CA GLN A 105 11.49 -17.58 -8.53
C GLN A 105 10.87 -17.79 -9.93
N ASP A 106 11.01 -19.00 -10.49
CA ASP A 106 10.78 -19.29 -11.91
C ASP A 106 9.42 -18.82 -12.45
N ASP A 107 8.33 -19.01 -11.69
CA ASP A 107 6.98 -18.67 -12.13
C ASP A 107 6.76 -17.14 -12.22
N TRP A 108 7.64 -16.36 -11.61
CA TRP A 108 7.57 -14.89 -11.65
C TRP A 108 7.92 -14.32 -13.03
N TYR A 109 8.74 -14.95 -13.82
CA TYR A 109 9.21 -14.37 -15.11
C TYR A 109 8.04 -14.09 -16.05
N ASP A 110 7.22 -15.08 -16.33
CA ASP A 110 6.06 -14.93 -17.22
C ASP A 110 4.99 -14.02 -16.60
N PHE A 111 4.76 -14.16 -15.28
CA PHE A 111 3.79 -13.33 -14.58
C PHE A 111 4.21 -11.84 -14.56
N LEU A 112 5.47 -11.53 -14.28
CA LEU A 112 5.99 -10.16 -14.29
C LEU A 112 5.93 -9.54 -15.68
N ASP A 113 6.26 -10.30 -16.72
CA ASP A 113 6.17 -9.85 -18.10
C ASP A 113 4.72 -9.56 -18.54
N ALA A 114 3.76 -10.31 -18.04
CA ALA A 114 2.35 -10.02 -18.23
C ALA A 114 1.91 -8.79 -17.40
N LEU A 115 2.34 -8.70 -16.13
CA LEU A 115 1.99 -7.63 -15.20
C LEU A 115 2.48 -6.25 -15.66
N LYS A 116 3.67 -6.17 -16.26
CA LYS A 116 4.23 -4.94 -16.86
C LYS A 116 3.30 -4.31 -17.93
N ARG A 117 2.44 -5.10 -18.55
CA ARG A 117 1.51 -4.66 -19.60
C ARG A 117 0.14 -4.24 -19.05
N LYS A 118 -0.07 -4.32 -17.73
CA LYS A 118 -1.34 -4.01 -17.09
C LYS A 118 -1.46 -2.54 -16.67
N ALA A 119 -2.69 -2.09 -16.45
CA ALA A 119 -2.99 -0.74 -15.99
C ALA A 119 -2.72 -0.60 -14.48
N LEU A 120 -1.45 -0.42 -14.11
CA LEU A 120 -1.02 -0.27 -12.71
C LEU A 120 -0.90 1.19 -12.25
N SER A 121 -1.12 2.15 -13.13
CA SER A 121 -1.08 3.58 -12.77
C SER A 121 -2.09 3.88 -11.65
N GLY A 122 -1.59 4.54 -10.60
CA GLY A 122 -2.39 4.87 -9.41
C GLY A 122 -2.54 3.73 -8.40
N LYS A 123 -2.11 2.51 -8.71
CA LYS A 123 -2.08 1.41 -7.75
C LYS A 123 -0.87 1.52 -6.83
N ARG A 124 -1.02 1.01 -5.61
CA ARG A 124 0.07 0.89 -4.64
C ARG A 124 0.67 -0.52 -4.73
N VAL A 125 1.98 -0.61 -4.63
CA VAL A 125 2.72 -1.88 -4.66
C VAL A 125 3.64 -1.94 -3.45
N ALA A 126 3.57 -3.02 -2.68
CA ALA A 126 4.49 -3.32 -1.61
C ALA A 126 5.16 -4.68 -1.87
N LEU A 127 6.43 -4.79 -1.52
CA LEU A 127 7.25 -5.95 -1.84
C LEU A 127 7.59 -6.72 -0.57
N PHE A 128 7.61 -8.06 -0.67
CA PHE A 128 8.06 -8.94 0.40
C PHE A 128 8.79 -10.16 -0.17
N GLY A 129 9.70 -10.74 0.58
CA GLY A 129 10.42 -11.93 0.10
C GLY A 129 11.33 -12.55 1.14
N CYS A 130 11.90 -13.68 0.77
CA CYS A 130 12.80 -14.47 1.58
C CYS A 130 14.15 -14.65 0.89
N GLY A 131 15.21 -14.78 1.68
CA GLY A 131 16.56 -15.06 1.22
C GLY A 131 17.48 -15.44 2.37
N ASP A 132 18.73 -15.75 2.06
CA ASP A 132 19.80 -16.09 2.99
C ASP A 132 20.88 -14.99 2.96
N SER A 133 20.84 -14.11 3.95
CA SER A 133 21.79 -12.98 4.04
C SER A 133 23.20 -13.44 4.44
N ALA A 134 23.32 -14.57 5.13
CA ALA A 134 24.60 -15.10 5.59
C ALA A 134 25.41 -15.70 4.44
N SER A 135 24.73 -16.44 3.53
CA SER A 135 25.38 -17.07 2.38
C SER A 135 25.49 -16.15 1.17
N TYR A 136 24.53 -15.24 1.00
CA TYR A 136 24.40 -14.37 -0.19
C TYR A 136 24.15 -12.90 0.17
N PRO A 137 25.05 -12.24 0.92
CA PRO A 137 24.82 -10.87 1.41
C PRO A 137 24.66 -9.86 0.27
N ASP A 138 25.37 -10.01 -0.85
CA ASP A 138 25.38 -9.07 -1.97
C ASP A 138 24.17 -9.21 -2.90
N SER A 139 23.41 -10.30 -2.76
CA SER A 139 22.20 -10.57 -3.56
C SER A 139 20.97 -10.93 -2.69
N PHE A 140 21.07 -10.65 -1.39
CA PHE A 140 20.00 -10.91 -0.44
C PHE A 140 18.68 -10.24 -0.86
N CYS A 141 17.66 -11.07 -1.10
CA CYS A 141 16.32 -10.65 -1.56
C CYS A 141 16.31 -9.80 -2.85
N ASP A 142 17.32 -9.89 -3.71
CA ASP A 142 17.42 -9.09 -4.96
C ASP A 142 16.30 -9.34 -5.95
N ALA A 143 15.59 -10.48 -5.86
CA ALA A 143 14.36 -10.73 -6.60
C ALA A 143 13.32 -9.60 -6.43
N LEU A 144 13.28 -8.97 -5.24
CA LEU A 144 12.39 -7.82 -5.01
C LEU A 144 12.81 -6.59 -5.81
N ALA A 145 14.13 -6.39 -5.98
CA ALA A 145 14.64 -5.31 -6.81
C ALA A 145 14.27 -5.54 -8.28
N GLU A 146 14.29 -6.79 -8.75
CA GLU A 146 13.90 -7.13 -10.11
C GLU A 146 12.41 -6.88 -10.37
N ILE A 147 11.52 -7.25 -9.45
CA ILE A 147 10.09 -6.91 -9.54
C ILE A 147 9.90 -5.39 -9.57
N ARG A 148 10.57 -4.66 -8.67
CA ARG A 148 10.48 -3.20 -8.61
C ARG A 148 10.90 -2.55 -9.92
N ASP A 149 12.10 -2.90 -10.40
CA ASP A 149 12.66 -2.33 -11.63
C ASP A 149 11.78 -2.65 -12.84
N GLY A 150 11.22 -3.87 -12.89
CA GLY A 150 10.28 -4.28 -13.92
C GLY A 150 8.98 -3.48 -13.94
N LEU A 151 8.51 -3.01 -12.80
CA LEU A 151 7.24 -2.27 -12.68
C LEU A 151 7.41 -0.75 -12.64
N GLU A 152 8.62 -0.22 -12.61
CA GLU A 152 8.87 1.23 -12.47
C GLU A 152 8.16 2.06 -13.55
N ALA A 153 8.16 1.58 -14.79
CA ALA A 153 7.53 2.26 -15.92
C ALA A 153 6.00 2.18 -15.95
N THR A 154 5.36 1.40 -15.07
CA THR A 154 3.90 1.20 -15.08
C THR A 154 3.12 2.33 -14.42
N GLY A 155 3.80 3.25 -13.72
CA GLY A 155 3.18 4.35 -12.99
C GLY A 155 2.54 3.95 -11.66
N CYS A 156 2.83 2.75 -11.15
CA CYS A 156 2.44 2.36 -9.79
C CYS A 156 3.28 3.12 -8.74
N THR A 157 2.77 3.17 -7.51
CA THR A 157 3.47 3.80 -6.37
C THR A 157 3.98 2.72 -5.42
N PHE A 158 5.29 2.62 -5.25
CA PHE A 158 5.87 1.70 -4.28
C PHE A 158 5.73 2.24 -2.85
N VAL A 159 5.31 1.37 -1.93
CA VAL A 159 5.09 1.63 -0.50
C VAL A 159 5.74 0.54 0.35
N GLY A 160 5.80 0.74 1.68
CA GLY A 160 6.32 -0.28 2.59
C GLY A 160 7.85 -0.36 2.61
N ALA A 161 8.57 0.70 2.23
CA ALA A 161 10.01 0.74 2.43
C ALA A 161 10.35 0.87 3.92
N LEU A 162 11.31 0.07 4.39
CA LEU A 162 11.82 0.07 5.76
C LEU A 162 13.14 0.85 5.86
N ASP A 163 13.54 1.22 7.08
CA ASP A 163 14.85 1.81 7.30
C ASP A 163 15.95 0.75 7.10
N ALA A 164 17.05 1.10 6.42
CA ALA A 164 18.16 0.18 6.22
C ALA A 164 18.82 -0.24 7.57
N ALA A 165 18.68 0.56 8.61
CA ALA A 165 19.14 0.21 9.98
C ALA A 165 18.42 -1.02 10.57
N GLU A 166 17.27 -1.43 10.01
CA GLU A 166 16.61 -2.70 10.38
C GLU A 166 17.36 -3.94 9.85
N TYR A 167 18.32 -3.75 8.95
CA TYR A 167 19.05 -4.81 8.27
C TYR A 167 20.56 -4.52 8.40
N ASP A 168 21.24 -5.26 9.26
CA ASP A 168 22.67 -5.09 9.50
C ASP A 168 23.47 -5.28 8.22
N GLY A 169 24.10 -4.18 7.73
CA GLY A 169 25.06 -4.25 6.64
C GLY A 169 24.48 -4.67 5.27
N CYS A 170 23.21 -4.43 5.02
CA CYS A 170 22.59 -4.73 3.72
C CYS A 170 23.32 -4.02 2.58
N THR A 171 23.94 -4.80 1.67
CA THR A 171 24.68 -4.32 0.49
C THR A 171 24.00 -4.66 -0.83
N SER A 172 22.94 -5.46 -0.80
CA SER A 172 22.22 -5.91 -1.99
C SER A 172 21.37 -4.81 -2.65
N ARG A 173 20.84 -5.06 -3.83
CA ARG A 173 20.06 -4.11 -4.64
C ARG A 173 18.77 -3.62 -3.97
N ILE A 174 18.28 -4.34 -2.95
CA ILE A 174 17.11 -3.90 -2.19
C ILE A 174 17.39 -2.69 -1.29
N CYS A 175 18.66 -2.41 -0.98
CA CYS A 175 19.08 -1.25 -0.20
C CYS A 175 19.32 -0.05 -1.11
N ARG A 176 18.38 0.91 -1.10
CA ARG A 176 18.42 2.13 -1.92
C ARG A 176 18.17 3.36 -1.04
N ASP A 177 19.04 4.35 -1.15
CA ASP A 177 18.89 5.65 -0.45
C ASP A 177 18.62 5.53 1.06
N GLY A 178 19.31 4.59 1.74
CA GLY A 178 19.13 4.35 3.17
C GLY A 178 17.84 3.63 3.55
N LYS A 179 17.13 3.08 2.57
CA LYS A 179 15.91 2.27 2.76
C LYS A 179 16.06 0.90 2.15
N VAL A 180 15.38 -0.07 2.73
CA VAL A 180 15.10 -1.38 2.12
C VAL A 180 13.72 -1.30 1.45
N ILE A 181 13.66 -1.68 0.17
CA ILE A 181 12.48 -1.45 -0.69
C ILE A 181 11.23 -2.27 -0.34
N GLY A 182 11.30 -3.14 0.66
CA GLY A 182 10.20 -4.01 1.08
C GLY A 182 10.53 -4.80 2.33
N LEU A 183 9.72 -5.80 2.66
CA LEU A 183 9.98 -6.76 3.72
C LEU A 183 10.92 -7.86 3.19
N ALA A 184 12.16 -7.88 3.65
CA ALA A 184 13.11 -8.95 3.39
C ALA A 184 13.22 -9.84 4.64
N VAL A 185 12.84 -11.10 4.53
CA VAL A 185 12.94 -12.11 5.60
C VAL A 185 14.16 -12.97 5.36
N ASP A 186 15.02 -13.04 6.36
CA ASP A 186 16.23 -13.85 6.32
C ASP A 186 15.95 -15.24 6.90
N ASP A 187 16.31 -16.27 6.16
CA ASP A 187 16.12 -17.68 6.55
C ASP A 187 16.87 -18.02 7.85
N GLY A 188 17.98 -17.33 8.13
CA GLY A 188 18.76 -17.46 9.37
C GLY A 188 18.24 -16.64 10.55
N ALA A 189 17.30 -15.74 10.36
CA ALA A 189 16.78 -14.87 11.40
C ALA A 189 15.82 -15.62 12.35
N SER A 190 15.82 -15.21 13.64
CA SER A 190 14.79 -15.72 14.54
C SER A 190 13.39 -15.25 14.14
N GLU A 191 12.38 -16.06 14.47
CA GLU A 191 10.98 -15.70 14.19
C GLU A 191 10.58 -14.35 14.81
N ALA A 192 11.08 -14.04 16.01
CA ALA A 192 10.81 -12.77 16.68
C ALA A 192 11.34 -11.56 15.89
N VAL A 193 12.51 -11.66 15.27
CA VAL A 193 13.07 -10.60 14.41
C VAL A 193 12.25 -10.45 13.13
N SER A 194 11.94 -11.56 12.49
CA SER A 194 11.11 -11.57 11.26
C SER A 194 9.72 -11.00 11.51
N ASP A 195 9.09 -11.35 12.63
CA ASP A 195 7.78 -10.86 13.05
C ASP A 195 7.82 -9.34 13.36
N ALA A 196 8.84 -8.87 14.06
CA ALA A 196 8.99 -7.44 14.36
C ALA A 196 9.18 -6.60 13.07
N ARG A 197 9.96 -7.10 12.10
CA ARG A 197 10.12 -6.46 10.79
C ARG A 197 8.81 -6.45 10.00
N MET A 198 8.07 -7.55 10.03
CA MET A 198 6.76 -7.66 9.37
C MET A 198 5.76 -6.64 9.93
N GLU A 199 5.67 -6.45 11.25
CA GLU A 199 4.77 -5.45 11.85
C GLU A 199 5.13 -4.02 11.43
N LYS A 200 6.42 -3.69 11.39
CA LYS A 200 6.89 -2.38 10.90
C LYS A 200 6.53 -2.19 9.43
N TRP A 201 6.70 -3.24 8.62
CA TRP A 201 6.38 -3.20 7.20
C TRP A 201 4.87 -3.05 6.95
N ILE A 202 4.02 -3.80 7.66
CA ILE A 202 2.56 -3.70 7.59
C ILE A 202 2.12 -2.25 7.89
N THR A 203 2.69 -1.65 8.94
CA THR A 203 2.44 -0.24 9.28
C THR A 203 2.92 0.71 8.18
N ALA A 204 4.11 0.48 7.59
CA ALA A 204 4.65 1.29 6.50
C ALA A 204 3.86 1.15 5.19
N VAL A 205 3.22 0.01 4.98
CA VAL A 205 2.26 -0.22 3.87
C VAL A 205 0.95 0.53 4.11
N GLY A 206 0.55 0.73 5.36
CA GLY A 206 -0.63 1.52 5.74
C GLY A 206 -1.86 0.68 6.10
N PHE A 207 -1.61 -0.49 6.72
CA PHE A 207 -2.63 -1.27 7.44
C PHE A 207 -2.77 -0.79 8.87
#